data_96210d12ff0c786060f05da60d1ebfce
#
_entry.id   96210d12ff0c786060f05da60d1ebfce
#
_cell.length_a   1.000
_cell.length_b   1.000
_cell.length_c   1.000
_cell.angle_alpha   90.00
_cell.angle_beta   90.00
_cell.angle_gamma   90.00
#
_symmetry.space_group_name_H-M   'P 1'
#
loop_
_entity.id
_entity.type
_entity.pdbx_description
1 polymer ?
#
loop_
_entity_poly.entity_id
_entity_poly.type
_entity_poly.pdbx_seq_one_letter_code
_entity_poly.pdbx_strand_id
1 'polypeptide(L)'
;MITQLSHLDEKTQGEVLALISNATDHDGVPPVSEHVLLHLRHGGDKADTHFVATHEKQVVGYAHLDLTDEVEGPSAELVIHPQHRKKGYGQELLKALHEASGNNLRLWSHGDLPGAKNIAEHNGFKKVRTVIQMRRSLNDPIPEISKDVPVRNFLPGIDNEEWVALNNKSFANHPDQSNWSTRDLEIRTKEDWFDPQGFLVVEENQKMIGFCWTKVHGGHSHKHSEHEEHHDHDPIGEIYIMGVDP
;
A
#
# COMPACT_ATOMS: atom_id res chain seq x y z
N MET A 1 19.24 -15.56 -9.38
CA MET A 1 18.72 -16.58 -8.43
C MET A 1 17.54 -15.98 -7.69
N ILE A 2 16.43 -16.73 -7.55
CA ILE A 2 15.27 -16.30 -6.76
C ILE A 2 15.31 -17.04 -5.42
N THR A 3 15.10 -16.31 -4.33
CA THR A 3 15.02 -16.85 -2.97
C THR A 3 13.67 -16.47 -2.37
N GLN A 4 12.92 -17.46 -1.88
CA GLN A 4 11.69 -17.27 -1.13
C GLN A 4 12.02 -17.18 0.37
N LEU A 5 11.47 -16.19 1.05
CA LEU A 5 11.72 -15.88 2.46
C LEU A 5 10.41 -15.55 3.17
N SER A 6 10.24 -16.03 4.38
CA SER A 6 9.14 -15.63 5.27
C SER A 6 9.49 -14.38 6.10
N HIS A 7 10.74 -13.96 6.07
CA HIS A 7 11.24 -12.80 6.78
C HIS A 7 12.51 -12.28 6.09
N LEU A 8 12.68 -10.96 6.03
CA LEU A 8 13.88 -10.33 5.53
C LEU A 8 14.77 -9.92 6.70
N ASP A 9 16.08 -10.20 6.62
CA ASP A 9 17.04 -9.59 7.53
C ASP A 9 17.21 -8.09 7.23
N GLU A 10 17.74 -7.33 8.18
CA GLU A 10 17.88 -5.87 8.07
C GLU A 10 18.63 -5.44 6.80
N LYS A 11 19.66 -6.21 6.41
CA LYS A 11 20.43 -5.91 5.20
C LYS A 11 19.58 -6.07 3.95
N THR A 12 18.93 -7.22 3.79
CA THR A 12 18.09 -7.54 2.64
C THR A 12 16.88 -6.59 2.58
N GLN A 13 16.29 -6.26 3.73
CA GLN A 13 15.22 -5.27 3.84
C GLN A 13 15.67 -3.90 3.32
N GLY A 14 16.84 -3.41 3.76
CA GLY A 14 17.40 -2.15 3.28
C GLY A 14 17.66 -2.14 1.77
N GLU A 15 18.19 -3.25 1.21
CA GLU A 15 18.42 -3.41 -0.22
C GLU A 15 17.10 -3.43 -1.01
N VAL A 16 16.03 -4.05 -0.49
CA VAL A 16 14.69 -4.05 -1.09
C VAL A 16 14.07 -2.66 -1.06
N LEU A 17 14.16 -1.94 0.05
CA LEU A 17 13.65 -0.56 0.14
C LEU A 17 14.39 0.38 -0.83
N ALA A 18 15.71 0.24 -0.96
CA ALA A 18 16.49 0.99 -1.95
C ALA A 18 16.09 0.64 -3.40
N LEU A 19 15.82 -0.63 -3.68
CA LEU A 19 15.30 -1.06 -4.98
C LEU A 19 13.96 -0.40 -5.30
N ILE A 20 13.04 -0.37 -4.34
CA ILE A 20 11.72 0.25 -4.48
C ILE A 20 11.86 1.75 -4.73
N SER A 21 12.71 2.45 -3.96
CA SER A 21 12.99 3.88 -4.17
C SER A 21 13.53 4.15 -5.57
N ASN A 22 14.57 3.45 -5.99
CA ASN A 22 15.15 3.59 -7.34
C ASN A 22 14.13 3.35 -8.48
N ALA A 23 13.22 2.40 -8.27
CA ALA A 23 12.17 2.13 -9.24
C ALA A 23 11.11 3.25 -9.25
N THR A 24 10.75 3.77 -8.08
CA THR A 24 9.82 4.91 -7.93
C THR A 24 10.34 6.15 -8.63
N ASP A 25 11.62 6.51 -8.40
CA ASP A 25 12.25 7.67 -9.02
C ASP A 25 12.33 7.55 -10.54
N HIS A 26 12.58 6.33 -11.02
CA HIS A 26 12.66 6.08 -12.46
C HIS A 26 11.30 6.07 -13.16
N ASP A 27 10.29 5.49 -12.53
CA ASP A 27 8.97 5.26 -13.13
C ASP A 27 7.95 6.36 -12.80
N GLY A 28 8.25 7.21 -11.80
CA GLY A 28 7.33 8.25 -11.31
C GLY A 28 6.13 7.71 -10.54
N VAL A 29 6.15 6.43 -10.17
CA VAL A 29 5.10 5.77 -9.40
C VAL A 29 5.68 4.65 -8.53
N PRO A 30 5.27 4.54 -7.25
CA PRO A 30 5.69 3.43 -6.39
C PRO A 30 5.28 2.08 -7.00
N PRO A 31 6.20 1.10 -7.08
CA PRO A 31 5.91 -0.20 -7.66
C PRO A 31 5.14 -1.14 -6.73
N VAL A 32 5.01 -0.79 -5.47
CA VAL A 32 4.30 -1.55 -4.43
C VAL A 32 3.39 -0.62 -3.63
N SER A 33 2.35 -1.19 -3.03
CA SER A 33 1.40 -0.49 -2.18
C SER A 33 2.02 -0.04 -0.85
N GLU A 34 1.36 0.89 -0.16
CA GLU A 34 1.73 1.30 1.19
C GLU A 34 1.68 0.12 2.17
N HIS A 35 0.73 -0.79 2.01
CA HIS A 35 0.63 -2.01 2.83
C HIS A 35 1.93 -2.81 2.79
N VAL A 36 2.46 -3.10 1.60
CA VAL A 36 3.74 -3.80 1.43
C VAL A 36 4.90 -3.01 2.05
N LEU A 37 4.94 -1.68 1.87
CA LEU A 37 5.98 -0.84 2.47
C LEU A 37 5.95 -0.87 4.00
N LEU A 38 4.77 -0.81 4.61
CA LEU A 38 4.60 -0.89 6.06
C LEU A 38 5.03 -2.27 6.59
N HIS A 39 4.66 -3.34 5.89
CA HIS A 39 5.10 -4.69 6.23
C HIS A 39 6.63 -4.85 6.13
N LEU A 40 7.25 -4.27 5.12
CA LEU A 40 8.70 -4.24 5.01
C LEU A 40 9.36 -3.50 6.16
N ARG A 41 8.82 -2.34 6.60
CA ARG A 41 9.42 -1.50 7.65
C ARG A 41 9.19 -2.02 9.06
N HIS A 42 8.00 -2.52 9.34
CA HIS A 42 7.55 -2.85 10.70
C HIS A 42 7.39 -4.35 10.95
N GLY A 43 7.70 -5.17 9.94
CA GLY A 43 7.43 -6.61 9.94
C GLY A 43 5.99 -6.90 9.55
N GLY A 44 5.83 -7.86 8.68
CA GLY A 44 4.55 -8.27 8.13
C GLY A 44 3.81 -9.30 9.00
N ASP A 45 2.76 -9.87 8.44
CA ASP A 45 1.99 -10.94 9.04
C ASP A 45 2.68 -12.29 8.86
N LYS A 46 2.23 -13.30 9.62
CA LYS A 46 2.80 -14.65 9.53
C LYS A 46 2.64 -15.31 8.15
N ALA A 47 1.71 -14.80 7.34
CA ALA A 47 1.42 -15.31 6.01
C ALA A 47 2.19 -14.55 4.90
N ASP A 48 2.92 -13.49 5.25
CA ASP A 48 3.72 -12.74 4.27
C ASP A 48 4.81 -13.61 3.67
N THR A 49 4.94 -13.52 2.38
CA THR A 49 5.98 -14.23 1.65
C THR A 49 6.72 -13.27 0.72
N HIS A 50 8.02 -13.22 0.89
CA HIS A 50 8.91 -12.37 0.11
C HIS A 50 9.70 -13.20 -0.90
N PHE A 51 9.85 -12.70 -2.10
CA PHE A 51 10.72 -13.26 -3.14
C PHE A 51 11.76 -12.24 -3.52
N VAL A 52 13.02 -12.61 -3.39
CA VAL A 52 14.17 -11.73 -3.69
C VAL A 52 14.96 -12.31 -4.85
N ALA A 53 15.07 -11.51 -5.92
CA ALA A 53 15.91 -11.82 -7.05
C ALA A 53 17.30 -11.20 -6.86
N THR A 54 18.36 -12.02 -6.93
CA THR A 54 19.73 -11.55 -6.79
C THR A 54 20.55 -11.80 -8.05
N HIS A 55 21.43 -10.84 -8.36
CA HIS A 55 22.46 -10.92 -9.39
C HIS A 55 23.79 -10.42 -8.82
N GLU A 56 24.86 -11.20 -8.90
CA GLU A 56 26.18 -10.86 -8.34
C GLU A 56 26.12 -10.38 -6.86
N LYS A 57 25.28 -11.04 -6.07
CA LYS A 57 25.00 -10.73 -4.65
C LYS A 57 24.27 -9.40 -4.39
N GLN A 58 23.78 -8.72 -5.41
CA GLN A 58 22.94 -7.54 -5.30
C GLN A 58 21.48 -7.90 -5.48
N VAL A 59 20.58 -7.25 -4.75
CA VAL A 59 19.14 -7.36 -4.97
C VAL A 59 18.78 -6.59 -6.24
N VAL A 60 18.21 -7.31 -7.22
CA VAL A 60 17.81 -6.75 -8.52
C VAL A 60 16.33 -6.87 -8.80
N GLY A 61 15.60 -7.56 -7.94
CA GLY A 61 14.15 -7.69 -8.01
C GLY A 61 13.56 -8.14 -6.69
N TYR A 62 12.32 -7.78 -6.47
CA TYR A 62 11.54 -8.14 -5.28
C TYR A 62 10.11 -8.43 -5.67
N ALA A 63 9.47 -9.36 -4.96
CA ALA A 63 8.05 -9.53 -4.99
C ALA A 63 7.52 -9.86 -3.60
N HIS A 64 6.34 -9.35 -3.31
CA HIS A 64 5.53 -9.67 -2.13
C HIS A 64 4.33 -10.49 -2.56
N LEU A 65 4.05 -11.58 -1.84
CA LEU A 65 2.87 -12.41 -2.03
C LEU A 65 2.03 -12.35 -0.75
N ASP A 66 0.82 -11.87 -0.89
CA ASP A 66 -0.19 -11.87 0.15
C ASP A 66 -1.16 -13.05 -0.08
N LEU A 67 -1.30 -13.90 0.94
CA LEU A 67 -2.19 -15.05 0.95
C LEU A 67 -3.40 -14.84 1.87
N THR A 68 -3.55 -13.65 2.46
CA THR A 68 -4.55 -13.38 3.51
C THR A 68 -5.90 -12.95 2.98
N ASP A 69 -6.00 -12.55 1.72
CA ASP A 69 -7.27 -12.13 1.12
C ASP A 69 -8.20 -13.33 0.90
N GLU A 70 -9.20 -13.45 1.77
CA GLU A 70 -10.21 -14.51 1.72
C GLU A 70 -11.31 -14.24 0.67
N VAL A 71 -11.41 -13.01 0.15
CA VAL A 71 -12.47 -12.60 -0.79
C VAL A 71 -12.11 -12.97 -2.22
N GLU A 72 -10.93 -12.57 -2.67
CA GLU A 72 -10.50 -12.74 -4.05
C GLU A 72 -9.26 -13.66 -4.20
N GLY A 73 -8.68 -14.12 -3.09
CA GLY A 73 -7.55 -15.03 -3.06
C GLY A 73 -6.19 -14.33 -3.19
N PRO A 74 -5.12 -15.10 -3.43
CA PRO A 74 -3.74 -14.61 -3.41
C PRO A 74 -3.48 -13.43 -4.33
N SER A 75 -2.76 -12.44 -3.82
CA SER A 75 -2.32 -11.29 -4.62
C SER A 75 -0.83 -11.02 -4.47
N ALA A 76 -0.21 -10.45 -5.49
CA ALA A 76 1.20 -10.11 -5.44
C ALA A 76 1.52 -8.79 -6.15
N GLU A 77 2.60 -8.19 -5.69
CA GLU A 77 3.23 -7.01 -6.27
C GLU A 77 4.70 -7.33 -6.55
N LEU A 78 5.23 -6.89 -7.67
CA LEU A 78 6.61 -7.18 -8.02
C LEU A 78 7.32 -6.00 -8.68
N VAL A 79 8.61 -5.88 -8.42
CA VAL A 79 9.46 -4.84 -8.97
C VAL A 79 10.81 -5.40 -9.43
N ILE A 80 11.31 -4.88 -10.55
CA ILE A 80 12.67 -5.13 -11.02
C ILE A 80 13.42 -3.81 -11.13
N HIS A 81 14.65 -3.79 -10.61
CA HIS A 81 15.53 -2.63 -10.69
C HIS A 81 15.62 -2.15 -12.15
N PRO A 82 15.46 -0.84 -12.44
CA PRO A 82 15.38 -0.33 -13.80
C PRO A 82 16.51 -0.81 -14.72
N GLN A 83 17.76 -0.85 -14.25
CA GLN A 83 18.94 -1.29 -15.00
C GLN A 83 19.00 -2.81 -15.21
N HIS A 84 18.18 -3.58 -14.52
CA HIS A 84 18.14 -5.04 -14.61
C HIS A 84 16.88 -5.58 -15.30
N ARG A 85 16.03 -4.70 -15.84
CA ARG A 85 14.86 -5.07 -16.65
C ARG A 85 15.24 -5.73 -17.96
N LYS A 86 14.30 -6.46 -18.55
CA LYS A 86 14.47 -7.19 -19.84
C LYS A 86 15.60 -8.25 -19.83
N LYS A 87 15.98 -8.72 -18.63
CA LYS A 87 16.97 -9.81 -18.44
C LYS A 87 16.36 -11.11 -17.89
N GLY A 88 15.01 -11.23 -17.88
CA GLY A 88 14.30 -12.44 -17.46
C GLY A 88 13.88 -12.48 -15.99
N TYR A 89 14.41 -11.61 -15.10
CA TYR A 89 14.11 -11.67 -13.65
C TYR A 89 12.64 -11.54 -13.29
N GLY A 90 11.89 -10.70 -14.01
CA GLY A 90 10.44 -10.57 -13.79
C GLY A 90 9.71 -11.87 -14.10
N GLN A 91 10.11 -12.60 -15.14
CA GLN A 91 9.52 -13.88 -15.49
C GLN A 91 9.86 -14.96 -14.46
N GLU A 92 11.09 -14.96 -13.92
CA GLU A 92 11.50 -15.89 -12.87
C GLU A 92 10.73 -15.63 -11.57
N LEU A 93 10.57 -14.36 -11.17
CA LEU A 93 9.75 -14.00 -10.00
C LEU A 93 8.29 -14.40 -10.19
N LEU A 94 7.72 -14.12 -11.35
CA LEU A 94 6.34 -14.48 -11.65
C LEU A 94 6.11 -16.00 -11.58
N LYS A 95 7.05 -16.79 -12.08
CA LYS A 95 6.99 -18.25 -11.98
C LYS A 95 7.01 -18.70 -10.52
N ALA A 96 7.89 -18.14 -9.70
CA ALA A 96 7.97 -18.48 -8.27
C ALA A 96 6.68 -18.09 -7.51
N LEU A 97 6.10 -16.93 -7.85
CA LEU A 97 4.82 -16.49 -7.30
C LEU A 97 3.66 -17.44 -7.67
N HIS A 98 3.60 -17.89 -8.92
CA HIS A 98 2.61 -18.86 -9.39
C HIS A 98 2.69 -20.19 -8.62
N GLU A 99 3.90 -20.71 -8.45
CA GLU A 99 4.13 -21.96 -7.73
C GLU A 99 3.69 -21.83 -6.26
N ALA A 100 3.98 -20.69 -5.63
CA ALA A 100 3.64 -20.46 -4.22
C ALA A 100 2.15 -20.15 -3.99
N SER A 101 1.45 -19.55 -4.96
CA SER A 101 0.03 -19.19 -4.86
C SER A 101 -0.93 -20.32 -5.28
N GLY A 102 -0.43 -21.50 -5.65
CA GLY A 102 -1.27 -22.59 -6.15
C GLY A 102 -1.91 -22.33 -7.50
N ASN A 103 -1.28 -21.50 -8.35
CA ASN A 103 -1.72 -21.09 -9.68
C ASN A 103 -3.01 -20.24 -9.71
N ASN A 104 -3.45 -19.70 -8.58
CA ASN A 104 -4.52 -18.72 -8.49
C ASN A 104 -3.93 -17.40 -8.00
N LEU A 105 -3.41 -16.57 -8.89
CA LEU A 105 -2.65 -15.39 -8.55
C LEU A 105 -3.26 -14.15 -9.21
N ARG A 106 -3.50 -13.12 -8.43
CA ARG A 106 -3.76 -11.75 -8.89
C ARG A 106 -2.46 -10.95 -8.84
N LEU A 107 -2.25 -10.08 -9.81
CA LEU A 107 -1.12 -9.17 -9.83
C LEU A 107 -1.60 -7.73 -9.85
N TRP A 108 -1.00 -6.91 -9.01
CA TRP A 108 -1.14 -5.47 -9.08
C TRP A 108 -0.06 -4.87 -9.99
N SER A 109 -0.48 -3.93 -10.83
CA SER A 109 0.40 -3.15 -11.68
C SER A 109 0.19 -1.66 -11.41
N HIS A 110 1.04 -1.10 -10.57
CA HIS A 110 1.00 0.33 -10.25
C HIS A 110 1.48 1.14 -11.47
N GLY A 111 0.70 2.17 -11.86
CA GLY A 111 1.01 3.03 -13.00
C GLY A 111 0.77 2.43 -14.39
N ASP A 112 0.26 1.18 -14.48
CA ASP A 112 -0.03 0.48 -15.76
C ASP A 112 1.14 0.55 -16.77
N LEU A 113 2.36 0.31 -16.27
CA LEU A 113 3.60 0.44 -17.04
C LEU A 113 3.66 -0.58 -18.19
N PRO A 114 4.21 -0.20 -19.36
CA PRO A 114 4.28 -1.09 -20.54
C PRO A 114 5.00 -2.43 -20.27
N GLY A 115 6.01 -2.44 -19.39
CA GLY A 115 6.73 -3.66 -19.02
C GLY A 115 5.88 -4.63 -18.22
N ALA A 116 5.08 -4.12 -17.27
CA ALA A 116 4.16 -4.92 -16.47
C ALA A 116 3.02 -5.48 -17.33
N LYS A 117 2.44 -4.65 -18.20
CA LYS A 117 1.42 -5.09 -19.16
C LYS A 117 1.93 -6.23 -20.05
N ASN A 118 3.14 -6.06 -20.60
CA ASN A 118 3.75 -7.06 -21.48
C ASN A 118 3.93 -8.41 -20.78
N ILE A 119 4.48 -8.42 -19.55
CA ILE A 119 4.70 -9.67 -18.79
C ILE A 119 3.36 -10.33 -18.42
N ALA A 120 2.35 -9.56 -18.05
CA ALA A 120 1.02 -10.07 -17.74
C ALA A 120 0.37 -10.73 -18.96
N GLU A 121 0.33 -10.06 -20.10
CA GLU A 121 -0.25 -10.57 -21.35
C GLU A 121 0.43 -11.86 -21.83
N HIS A 122 1.79 -11.90 -21.79
CA HIS A 122 2.56 -13.08 -22.21
C HIS A 122 2.37 -14.31 -21.29
N ASN A 123 1.93 -14.08 -20.04
CA ASN A 123 1.65 -15.16 -19.09
C ASN A 123 0.14 -15.44 -18.94
N GLY A 124 -0.69 -14.93 -19.82
CA GLY A 124 -2.11 -15.23 -19.89
C GLY A 124 -2.97 -14.53 -18.84
N PHE A 125 -2.41 -13.53 -18.12
CA PHE A 125 -3.21 -12.72 -17.21
C PHE A 125 -4.21 -11.86 -17.96
N LYS A 126 -5.38 -11.70 -17.36
CA LYS A 126 -6.43 -10.81 -17.85
C LYS A 126 -6.60 -9.64 -16.90
N LYS A 127 -6.76 -8.44 -17.43
CA LYS A 127 -7.10 -7.25 -16.64
C LYS A 127 -8.54 -7.39 -16.14
N VAL A 128 -8.69 -7.47 -14.82
CA VAL A 128 -9.99 -7.70 -14.16
C VAL A 128 -10.49 -6.46 -13.43
N ARG A 129 -9.59 -5.57 -13.00
CA ARG A 129 -9.94 -4.35 -12.26
C ARG A 129 -9.00 -3.20 -12.62
N THR A 130 -9.51 -1.98 -12.50
CA THR A 130 -8.71 -0.76 -12.57
C THR A 130 -9.10 0.14 -11.41
N VAL A 131 -8.12 0.55 -10.61
CA VAL A 131 -8.27 1.60 -9.58
C VAL A 131 -7.72 2.89 -10.16
N ILE A 132 -8.50 3.97 -10.05
CA ILE A 132 -8.18 5.26 -10.63
C ILE A 132 -7.94 6.26 -9.50
N GLN A 133 -6.80 6.93 -9.51
CA GLN A 133 -6.60 8.11 -8.67
C GLN A 133 -7.30 9.31 -9.30
N MET A 134 -8.13 9.99 -8.51
CA MET A 134 -8.79 11.23 -8.91
C MET A 134 -8.26 12.38 -8.08
N ARG A 135 -8.02 13.52 -8.73
CA ARG A 135 -7.58 14.76 -8.06
C ARG A 135 -8.46 15.92 -8.49
N ARG A 136 -8.67 16.87 -7.58
CA ARG A 136 -9.29 18.15 -7.89
C ARG A 136 -8.53 19.29 -7.24
N SER A 137 -8.62 20.49 -7.82
CA SER A 137 -8.15 21.71 -7.17
C SER A 137 -9.05 22.06 -5.97
N LEU A 138 -8.44 22.42 -4.85
CA LEU A 138 -9.17 22.96 -3.69
C LEU A 138 -9.48 24.46 -3.84
N ASN A 139 -8.97 25.10 -4.89
CA ASN A 139 -9.34 26.49 -5.25
C ASN A 139 -10.74 26.55 -5.90
N ASP A 140 -11.27 25.43 -6.37
CA ASP A 140 -12.63 25.36 -6.91
C ASP A 140 -13.65 25.37 -5.77
N PRO A 141 -14.82 26.03 -5.95
CA PRO A 141 -15.86 26.06 -4.94
C PRO A 141 -16.25 24.66 -4.47
N ILE A 142 -16.36 24.48 -3.16
CA ILE A 142 -16.89 23.27 -2.57
C ILE A 142 -18.43 23.44 -2.51
N PRO A 143 -19.20 22.42 -2.93
CA PRO A 143 -20.67 22.46 -2.79
C PRO A 143 -21.10 22.69 -1.34
N GLU A 144 -22.17 23.44 -1.13
CA GLU A 144 -22.73 23.62 0.20
C GLU A 144 -23.13 22.29 0.81
N ILE A 145 -22.75 22.07 2.07
CA ILE A 145 -23.11 20.88 2.83
C ILE A 145 -24.56 21.03 3.27
N SER A 146 -25.43 20.08 2.93
CA SER A 146 -26.86 20.13 3.21
C SER A 146 -27.23 19.95 4.70
N LYS A 147 -26.32 19.41 5.52
CA LYS A 147 -26.46 19.19 6.96
C LYS A 147 -25.10 19.22 7.64
N ASP A 148 -25.05 19.85 8.81
CA ASP A 148 -23.93 19.67 9.72
C ASP A 148 -24.04 18.29 10.38
N VAL A 149 -23.01 17.48 10.16
CA VAL A 149 -22.84 16.21 10.85
C VAL A 149 -21.85 16.43 11.98
N PRO A 150 -22.22 16.21 13.25
CA PRO A 150 -21.28 16.36 14.34
C PRO A 150 -20.17 15.34 14.22
N VAL A 151 -18.93 15.83 14.14
CA VAL A 151 -17.73 15.01 14.05
C VAL A 151 -16.83 15.30 15.25
N ARG A 152 -16.08 14.31 15.67
CA ARG A 152 -14.95 14.48 16.60
C ARG A 152 -13.69 13.85 16.01
N ASN A 153 -12.55 14.19 16.59
CA ASN A 153 -11.31 13.52 16.24
C ASN A 153 -11.27 12.10 16.81
N PHE A 154 -10.61 11.22 16.06
CA PHE A 154 -10.23 9.89 16.52
C PHE A 154 -9.21 9.98 17.65
N LEU A 155 -9.34 9.15 18.68
CA LEU A 155 -8.49 9.11 19.86
C LEU A 155 -7.64 7.82 19.84
N PRO A 156 -6.36 7.89 19.41
CA PRO A 156 -5.49 6.72 19.37
C PRO A 156 -5.42 6.02 20.73
N GLY A 157 -5.51 4.69 20.73
CA GLY A 157 -5.50 3.86 21.92
C GLY A 157 -6.85 3.74 22.65
N ILE A 158 -7.79 4.64 22.39
CA ILE A 158 -9.14 4.60 22.96
C ILE A 158 -10.12 4.03 21.92
N ASP A 159 -10.12 4.58 20.72
CA ASP A 159 -11.05 4.24 19.66
C ASP A 159 -10.59 3.05 18.79
N ASN A 160 -9.40 2.51 19.03
CA ASN A 160 -8.76 1.55 18.12
C ASN A 160 -9.64 0.33 17.81
N GLU A 161 -10.16 -0.33 18.85
CA GLU A 161 -10.94 -1.55 18.67
C GLU A 161 -12.28 -1.29 17.96
N GLU A 162 -12.97 -0.21 18.35
CA GLU A 162 -14.26 0.16 17.75
C GLU A 162 -14.07 0.56 16.28
N TRP A 163 -13.04 1.35 15.98
CA TRP A 163 -12.76 1.75 14.62
C TRP A 163 -12.39 0.55 13.73
N VAL A 164 -11.53 -0.36 14.19
CA VAL A 164 -11.17 -1.57 13.44
C VAL A 164 -12.39 -2.43 13.15
N ALA A 165 -13.28 -2.60 14.15
CA ALA A 165 -14.52 -3.35 13.95
C ALA A 165 -15.42 -2.68 12.90
N LEU A 166 -15.57 -1.33 12.95
CA LEU A 166 -16.35 -0.59 11.97
C LEU A 166 -15.72 -0.62 10.58
N ASN A 167 -14.39 -0.45 10.47
CA ASN A 167 -13.66 -0.55 9.21
C ASN A 167 -13.89 -1.91 8.55
N ASN A 168 -13.65 -2.99 9.28
CA ASN A 168 -13.81 -4.34 8.74
C ASN A 168 -15.27 -4.64 8.34
N LYS A 169 -16.23 -4.10 9.08
CA LYS A 169 -17.65 -4.21 8.72
C LYS A 169 -17.97 -3.42 7.45
N SER A 170 -17.51 -2.17 7.36
CA SER A 170 -17.73 -1.30 6.20
C SER A 170 -17.12 -1.87 4.90
N PHE A 171 -16.01 -2.57 5.04
CA PHE A 171 -15.24 -3.14 3.92
C PHE A 171 -15.26 -4.67 3.87
N ALA A 172 -16.25 -5.33 4.48
CA ALA A 172 -16.31 -6.80 4.58
C ALA A 172 -16.21 -7.53 3.23
N ASN A 173 -16.65 -6.89 2.14
CA ASN A 173 -16.59 -7.43 0.78
C ASN A 173 -15.51 -6.73 -0.09
N HIS A 174 -14.62 -5.95 0.53
CA HIS A 174 -13.58 -5.23 -0.21
C HIS A 174 -12.26 -5.99 -0.12
N PRO A 175 -11.66 -6.37 -1.24
CA PRO A 175 -10.49 -7.26 -1.23
C PRO A 175 -9.24 -6.64 -0.61
N ASP A 176 -9.09 -5.32 -0.67
CA ASP A 176 -7.85 -4.66 -0.25
C ASP A 176 -7.96 -3.99 1.13
N GLN A 177 -9.14 -4.02 1.77
CA GLN A 177 -9.38 -3.26 3.01
C GLN A 177 -10.09 -4.07 4.11
N SER A 178 -10.39 -5.32 3.85
CA SER A 178 -10.95 -6.22 4.85
C SER A 178 -9.86 -6.75 5.79
N ASN A 179 -10.28 -7.13 7.00
CA ASN A 179 -9.43 -7.83 7.98
C ASN A 179 -8.26 -7.02 8.58
N TRP A 180 -8.39 -5.70 8.69
CA TRP A 180 -7.42 -4.94 9.47
C TRP A 180 -7.44 -5.35 10.93
N SER A 181 -6.26 -5.50 11.51
CA SER A 181 -6.05 -5.69 12.94
C SER A 181 -5.81 -4.36 13.65
N THR A 182 -5.90 -4.35 14.96
CA THR A 182 -5.49 -3.19 15.78
C THR A 182 -4.03 -2.84 15.55
N ARG A 183 -3.17 -3.84 15.27
CA ARG A 183 -1.77 -3.61 14.94
C ARG A 183 -1.60 -2.84 13.63
N ASP A 184 -2.39 -3.13 12.61
CA ASP A 184 -2.34 -2.41 11.32
C ASP A 184 -2.67 -0.94 11.49
N LEU A 185 -3.66 -0.63 12.33
CA LEU A 185 -3.99 0.73 12.71
C LEU A 185 -2.86 1.39 13.50
N GLU A 186 -2.31 0.72 14.51
CA GLU A 186 -1.24 1.26 15.35
C GLU A 186 0.05 1.55 14.58
N ILE A 187 0.39 0.73 13.59
CA ILE A 187 1.53 0.98 12.72
C ILE A 187 1.33 2.31 11.98
N ARG A 188 0.17 2.50 11.37
CA ARG A 188 -0.16 3.71 10.60
C ARG A 188 -0.27 4.97 11.44
N THR A 189 -0.78 4.84 12.67
CA THR A 189 -0.84 5.98 13.62
C THR A 189 0.52 6.38 14.20
N LYS A 190 1.57 5.61 13.93
CA LYS A 190 2.97 5.93 14.30
C LYS A 190 3.79 6.48 13.13
N GLU A 191 3.24 6.45 11.92
CA GLU A 191 3.92 7.03 10.76
C GLU A 191 3.96 8.56 10.86
N ASP A 192 5.03 9.16 10.35
CA ASP A 192 5.27 10.62 10.43
C ASP A 192 4.18 11.47 9.79
N TRP A 193 3.43 10.90 8.84
CA TRP A 193 2.31 11.57 8.17
C TRP A 193 1.00 11.55 8.96
N PHE A 194 0.92 10.80 10.06
CA PHE A 194 -0.30 10.70 10.85
C PHE A 194 -0.62 12.02 11.56
N ASP A 195 -1.79 12.56 11.27
CA ASP A 195 -2.35 13.71 11.97
C ASP A 195 -3.71 13.34 12.57
N PRO A 196 -3.83 13.29 13.90
CA PRO A 196 -5.10 12.98 14.55
C PRO A 196 -6.20 14.01 14.25
N GLN A 197 -5.85 15.25 13.85
CA GLN A 197 -6.84 16.25 13.44
C GLN A 197 -7.46 15.92 12.07
N GLY A 198 -6.74 15.18 11.24
CA GLY A 198 -7.21 14.69 9.95
C GLY A 198 -7.97 13.36 10.04
N PHE A 199 -8.15 12.80 11.24
CA PHE A 199 -8.88 11.57 11.44
C PHE A 199 -10.18 11.85 12.21
N LEU A 200 -11.28 11.89 11.48
CA LEU A 200 -12.61 12.27 11.98
C LEU A 200 -13.50 11.04 12.14
N VAL A 201 -14.30 11.03 13.19
CA VAL A 201 -15.31 10.00 13.45
C VAL A 201 -16.68 10.64 13.72
N VAL A 202 -17.72 9.91 13.36
CA VAL A 202 -19.12 10.26 13.59
C VAL A 202 -19.72 9.24 14.53
N GLU A 203 -20.45 9.73 15.54
CA GLU A 203 -21.12 8.88 16.52
C GLU A 203 -22.63 9.10 16.52
N GLU A 204 -23.34 8.02 16.73
CA GLU A 204 -24.76 8.03 17.06
C GLU A 204 -25.01 7.09 18.26
N ASN A 205 -25.70 7.60 19.28
CA ASN A 205 -25.97 6.86 20.52
C ASN A 205 -24.70 6.27 21.18
N GLN A 206 -23.61 7.02 21.20
CA GLN A 206 -22.30 6.62 21.75
C GLN A 206 -21.64 5.46 21.00
N LYS A 207 -22.02 5.22 19.78
CA LYS A 207 -21.43 4.22 18.90
C LYS A 207 -20.86 4.89 17.67
N MET A 208 -19.67 4.54 17.27
CA MET A 208 -19.06 4.99 16.01
C MET A 208 -19.83 4.40 14.82
N ILE A 209 -20.36 5.28 13.97
CA ILE A 209 -21.14 4.91 12.78
C ILE A 209 -20.49 5.35 11.48
N GLY A 210 -19.43 6.13 11.53
CA GLY A 210 -18.72 6.57 10.34
C GLY A 210 -17.41 7.22 10.67
N PHE A 211 -16.53 7.27 9.69
CA PHE A 211 -15.21 7.88 9.81
C PHE A 211 -14.70 8.41 8.46
N CYS A 212 -13.80 9.38 8.54
CA CYS A 212 -13.00 9.86 7.43
C CYS A 212 -11.59 10.12 7.94
N TRP A 213 -10.62 9.37 7.45
CA TRP A 213 -9.20 9.57 7.72
C TRP A 213 -8.55 10.22 6.51
N THR A 214 -7.90 11.35 6.72
CA THR A 214 -7.19 12.10 5.68
C THR A 214 -5.68 11.97 5.88
N LYS A 215 -4.94 12.13 4.79
CA LYS A 215 -3.48 12.13 4.76
C LYS A 215 -2.99 13.30 3.92
N VAL A 216 -1.94 13.96 4.35
CA VAL A 216 -1.29 15.02 3.58
C VAL A 216 0.05 14.53 3.07
N HIS A 217 0.26 14.61 1.77
CA HIS A 217 1.51 14.32 1.09
C HIS A 217 2.25 15.61 0.80
N GLY A 218 3.54 15.69 1.11
CA GLY A 218 4.34 16.90 0.98
C GLY A 218 4.04 17.94 2.07
N GLY A 219 4.70 19.09 2.01
CA GLY A 219 4.41 20.22 2.92
C GLY A 219 5.05 20.20 4.29
N HIS A 220 5.73 19.14 4.70
CA HIS A 220 6.55 19.10 5.89
C HIS A 220 7.99 18.79 5.51
N SER A 221 8.91 19.67 5.89
CA SER A 221 10.35 19.41 5.81
C SER A 221 10.72 18.36 6.83
N HIS A 222 10.56 17.08 6.48
CA HIS A 222 11.14 16.01 7.27
C HIS A 222 12.66 16.09 7.13
N LYS A 223 13.33 16.20 8.28
CA LYS A 223 14.80 16.06 8.35
C LYS A 223 15.13 14.59 8.06
N HIS A 224 15.13 14.20 6.80
CA HIS A 224 15.78 13.00 6.35
C HIS A 224 17.19 13.34 5.91
N SER A 225 18.12 12.44 6.23
CA SER A 225 19.55 12.44 5.96
C SER A 225 19.99 13.26 4.72
N GLU A 226 21.10 13.95 4.84
CA GLU A 226 21.72 14.99 4.01
C GLU A 226 21.92 14.71 2.49
N HIS A 227 21.14 13.83 1.85
CA HIS A 227 21.33 13.42 0.43
C HIS A 227 20.07 13.32 -0.42
N GLU A 228 18.90 13.79 0.03
CA GLU A 228 17.72 13.84 -0.85
C GLU A 228 17.51 15.26 -1.37
N GLU A 229 17.52 15.40 -2.71
CA GLU A 229 17.13 16.64 -3.38
C GLU A 229 15.67 16.94 -3.02
N HIS A 230 15.43 18.10 -2.41
CA HIS A 230 14.11 18.61 -2.08
C HIS A 230 13.34 18.91 -3.36
N HIS A 231 12.47 18.02 -3.77
CA HIS A 231 11.39 18.40 -4.66
C HIS A 231 10.27 19.02 -3.82
N ASP A 232 10.25 20.35 -3.83
CA ASP A 232 9.21 21.16 -3.16
C ASP A 232 7.92 21.02 -3.99
N HIS A 233 7.13 20.02 -3.68
CA HIS A 233 5.80 19.84 -4.30
C HIS A 233 4.76 20.44 -3.36
N ASP A 234 3.79 21.14 -3.96
CA ASP A 234 2.60 21.60 -3.23
C ASP A 234 1.97 20.45 -2.44
N PRO A 235 1.54 20.68 -1.19
CA PRO A 235 0.92 19.64 -0.39
C PRO A 235 -0.35 19.11 -1.06
N ILE A 236 -0.51 17.78 -1.07
CA ILE A 236 -1.68 17.11 -1.62
C ILE A 236 -2.43 16.44 -0.48
N GLY A 237 -3.69 16.85 -0.25
CA GLY A 237 -4.60 16.16 0.66
C GLY A 237 -5.21 14.92 -0.01
N GLU A 238 -5.21 13.83 0.71
CA GLU A 238 -5.83 12.56 0.32
C GLU A 238 -6.95 12.21 1.30
N ILE A 239 -8.08 11.72 0.80
CA ILE A 239 -9.02 10.93 1.60
C ILE A 239 -8.43 9.52 1.65
N TYR A 240 -7.76 9.20 2.76
CA TYR A 240 -7.03 7.96 2.93
C TYR A 240 -7.97 6.76 3.07
N ILE A 241 -8.89 6.84 4.03
CA ILE A 241 -9.97 5.86 4.22
C ILE A 241 -11.24 6.59 4.67
N MET A 242 -12.37 6.23 4.09
CA MET A 242 -13.69 6.71 4.54
C MET A 242 -14.68 5.56 4.52
N GLY A 243 -15.40 5.38 5.63
CA GLY A 243 -16.38 4.32 5.78
C GLY A 243 -17.56 4.74 6.66
N VAL A 244 -18.67 4.03 6.48
CA VAL A 244 -19.88 4.16 7.27
C VAL A 244 -20.40 2.78 7.64
N ASP A 245 -21.11 2.68 8.76
CA ASP A 245 -21.81 1.46 9.17
C ASP A 245 -22.87 1.11 8.12
N PRO A 246 -22.83 -0.11 7.52
CA PRO A 246 -23.78 -0.55 6.50
C PRO A 246 -25.22 -0.60 6.97
#